data_e88bee6d0dae389ba668ed5e11b9f688
#
_entry.id   e88bee6d0dae389ba668ed5e11b9f688
#
_cell.length_a   1.000
_cell.length_b   1.000
_cell.length_c   1.000
_cell.angle_alpha   90.00
_cell.angle_beta   90.00
_cell.angle_gamma   90.00
#
_symmetry.space_group_name_H-M   'P 1'
#
loop_
_entity.id
_entity.type
_entity.pdbx_description
1 polymer ?
#
loop_
_entity_poly.entity_id
_entity_poly.type
_entity_poly.pdbx_seq_one_letter_code
_entity_poly.pdbx_strand_id
1 'polypeptide(L)'
;ATYALISFQTAWLKTHYRAEFMAATMSADMQNIDKVVTLVDEARRMGLALAPPCVNRSAFRFTGASGQVMYGLGAVRGVGEGPVAALVEARTESGPFLDLADFCIKIFN
;
A
#
# COMPACT_ATOMS: atom_id res chain seq x y z
N ALA A 1 -32.59 4.80 0.58
CA ALA A 1 -32.41 3.49 0.78
C ALA A 1 -31.04 2.92 0.48
N THR A 2 -30.74 2.51 -0.78
CA THR A 2 -29.44 1.88 -1.07
C THR A 2 -28.27 2.84 -0.86
N TYR A 3 -28.39 4.09 -1.27
CA TYR A 3 -27.34 5.08 -1.09
C TYR A 3 -27.08 5.38 0.38
N ALA A 4 -28.12 5.47 1.18
CA ALA A 4 -27.96 5.74 2.61
C ALA A 4 -27.20 4.60 3.30
N LEU A 5 -27.50 3.35 2.93
CA LEU A 5 -26.80 2.18 3.48
C LEU A 5 -25.33 2.17 3.08
N ILE A 6 -25.02 2.43 1.82
CA ILE A 6 -23.64 2.49 1.34
C ILE A 6 -22.87 3.61 2.02
N SER A 7 -23.48 4.79 2.16
CA SER A 7 -22.87 5.92 2.87
C SER A 7 -22.58 5.61 4.33
N PHE A 8 -23.53 4.93 4.99
CA PHE A 8 -23.36 4.51 6.37
C PHE A 8 -22.21 3.51 6.52
N GLN A 9 -22.18 2.49 5.64
CA GLN A 9 -21.12 1.49 5.67
C GLN A 9 -19.74 2.11 5.43
N THR A 10 -19.66 3.05 4.48
CA THR A 10 -18.39 3.76 4.19
C THR A 10 -17.95 4.58 5.38
N ALA A 11 -18.85 5.32 6.01
CA ALA A 11 -18.54 6.13 7.19
C ALA A 11 -18.11 5.24 8.37
N TRP A 12 -18.78 4.11 8.55
CA TRP A 12 -18.44 3.15 9.61
C TRP A 12 -17.04 2.56 9.40
N LEU A 13 -16.72 2.15 8.18
CA LEU A 13 -15.40 1.61 7.84
C LEU A 13 -14.33 2.67 8.06
N LYS A 14 -14.56 3.90 7.64
CA LYS A 14 -13.62 5.01 7.82
C LYS A 14 -13.35 5.29 9.29
N THR A 15 -14.35 5.10 10.15
CA THR A 15 -14.23 5.33 11.59
C THR A 15 -13.55 4.18 12.33
N HIS A 16 -13.89 2.93 11.99
CA HIS A 16 -13.45 1.74 12.73
C HIS A 16 -12.20 1.08 12.11
N TYR A 17 -12.01 1.21 10.80
CA TYR A 17 -10.91 0.60 10.07
C TYR A 17 -10.22 1.63 9.18
N ARG A 18 -9.72 2.70 9.80
CA ARG A 18 -9.15 3.84 9.08
C ARG A 18 -8.00 3.45 8.16
N ALA A 19 -7.04 2.70 8.68
CA ALA A 19 -5.86 2.33 7.92
C ALA A 19 -6.23 1.44 6.74
N GLU A 20 -7.06 0.44 6.97
CA GLU A 20 -7.52 -0.48 5.94
C GLU A 20 -8.36 0.24 4.87
N PHE A 21 -9.25 1.13 5.31
CA PHE A 21 -10.08 1.92 4.39
C PHE A 21 -9.23 2.84 3.53
N MET A 22 -8.29 3.56 4.12
CA MET A 22 -7.41 4.45 3.37
C MET A 22 -6.50 3.68 2.42
N ALA A 23 -5.98 2.53 2.85
CA ALA A 23 -5.17 1.68 1.99
C ALA A 23 -5.97 1.20 0.76
N ALA A 24 -7.20 0.79 0.95
CA ALA A 24 -8.06 0.36 -0.15
C ALA A 24 -8.35 1.52 -1.11
N THR A 25 -8.63 2.70 -0.59
CA THR A 25 -8.90 3.90 -1.39
C THR A 25 -7.68 4.31 -2.19
N MET A 26 -6.51 4.33 -1.56
CA MET A 26 -5.25 4.64 -2.24
C MET A 26 -4.91 3.60 -3.32
N SER A 27 -5.19 2.33 -3.05
CA SER A 27 -4.96 1.26 -4.03
C SER A 27 -5.84 1.42 -5.27
N ALA A 28 -7.08 1.84 -5.09
CA ALA A 28 -7.99 2.07 -6.21
C ALA A 28 -7.50 3.20 -7.13
N ASP A 29 -6.86 4.23 -6.56
CA ASP A 29 -6.40 5.40 -7.30
C ASP A 29 -4.87 5.47 -7.45
N MET A 30 -4.14 4.39 -7.21
CA MET A 30 -2.68 4.45 -7.14
C MET A 30 -2.01 4.78 -8.47
N GLN A 31 -2.71 4.65 -9.59
CA GLN A 31 -2.19 5.06 -10.88
C GLN A 31 -2.30 6.58 -11.12
N ASN A 32 -3.06 7.27 -10.28
CA ASN A 32 -3.22 8.72 -10.36
C ASN A 32 -2.43 9.37 -9.21
N ILE A 33 -1.24 9.86 -9.52
CA ILE A 33 -0.32 10.41 -8.53
C ILE A 33 -0.95 11.57 -7.74
N ASP A 34 -1.71 12.44 -8.42
CA ASP A 34 -2.32 13.59 -7.76
C ASP A 34 -3.33 13.16 -6.69
N LYS A 35 -4.12 12.12 -6.99
CA LYS A 35 -5.06 11.57 -6.01
C LYS A 35 -4.33 10.89 -4.85
N VAL A 36 -3.25 10.18 -5.13
CA VAL A 36 -2.45 9.55 -4.08
C VAL A 36 -1.89 10.59 -3.13
N VAL A 37 -1.36 11.70 -3.65
CA VAL A 37 -0.85 12.80 -2.82
C VAL A 37 -1.94 13.37 -1.92
N THR A 38 -3.13 13.61 -2.48
CA THR A 38 -4.27 14.11 -1.72
C THR A 38 -4.67 13.14 -0.61
N LEU A 39 -4.71 11.85 -0.92
CA LEU A 39 -5.08 10.81 0.05
C LEU A 39 -4.02 10.64 1.14
N VAL A 40 -2.74 10.80 0.81
CA VAL A 40 -1.66 10.80 1.79
C VAL A 40 -1.84 11.93 2.79
N ASP A 41 -2.16 13.13 2.32
CA ASP A 41 -2.41 14.28 3.20
C ASP A 41 -3.62 14.02 4.09
N GLU A 42 -4.69 13.46 3.53
CA GLU A 42 -5.89 13.13 4.31
C GLU A 42 -5.57 12.09 5.39
N ALA A 43 -4.80 11.05 5.05
CA ALA A 43 -4.41 10.03 6.01
C ALA A 43 -3.61 10.63 7.18
N ARG A 44 -2.70 11.56 6.88
CA ARG A 44 -1.93 12.26 7.92
C ARG A 44 -2.82 13.08 8.82
N ARG A 45 -3.82 13.77 8.25
CA ARG A 45 -4.79 14.55 9.04
C ARG A 45 -5.62 13.66 9.94
N MET A 46 -5.88 12.42 9.53
CA MET A 46 -6.61 11.45 10.34
C MET A 46 -5.75 10.84 11.45
N GLY A 47 -4.47 11.18 11.52
CA GLY A 47 -3.57 10.64 12.53
C GLY A 47 -2.99 9.28 12.17
N LEU A 48 -3.12 8.85 10.92
CA LEU A 48 -2.55 7.59 10.48
C LEU A 48 -1.06 7.74 10.18
N ALA A 49 -0.27 6.75 10.58
CA ALA A 49 1.12 6.69 10.23
C ALA A 49 1.26 6.13 8.80
N LEU A 50 2.18 6.69 8.03
CA LEU A 50 2.49 6.23 6.69
C LEU A 50 3.89 5.66 6.66
N ALA A 51 4.00 4.36 6.41
CA ALA A 51 5.29 3.72 6.25
C ALA A 51 5.79 3.91 4.82
N PRO A 52 7.06 4.26 4.61
CA PRO A 52 7.61 4.39 3.27
C PRO A 52 7.66 3.05 2.55
N PRO A 53 7.72 3.04 1.20
CA PRO A 53 7.81 1.79 0.47
C PRO A 53 9.07 1.01 0.85
N CYS A 54 8.92 -0.30 1.06
CA CYS A 54 10.01 -1.16 1.50
C CYS A 54 9.94 -2.49 0.75
N VAL A 55 11.06 -2.90 0.16
CA VAL A 55 11.12 -4.14 -0.62
C VAL A 55 10.83 -5.38 0.23
N ASN A 56 11.04 -5.31 1.54
CA ASN A 56 10.83 -6.45 2.45
C ASN A 56 9.40 -6.52 2.99
N ARG A 57 8.65 -5.43 2.95
CA ARG A 57 7.36 -5.34 3.62
C ARG A 57 6.21 -4.90 2.73
N SER A 58 6.48 -4.09 1.71
CA SER A 58 5.42 -3.54 0.87
C SER A 58 4.94 -4.56 -0.16
N ALA A 59 3.64 -4.51 -0.47
CA ALA A 59 3.04 -5.22 -1.58
C ALA A 59 2.86 -4.27 -2.76
N PHE A 60 2.30 -4.75 -3.86
CA PHE A 60 1.99 -3.89 -5.00
C PHE A 60 0.98 -2.81 -4.62
N ARG A 61 -0.06 -3.19 -3.88
CA ARG A 61 -1.09 -2.27 -3.41
C ARG A 61 -0.76 -1.73 -2.03
N PHE A 62 -1.39 -0.62 -1.68
CA PHE A 62 -1.33 -0.12 -0.31
C PHE A 62 -1.97 -1.12 0.63
N THR A 63 -1.39 -1.29 1.80
CA THR A 63 -1.94 -2.14 2.85
C THR A 63 -2.07 -1.34 4.13
N GLY A 64 -3.07 -1.68 4.95
CA GLY A 64 -3.30 -0.99 6.21
C GLY A 64 -3.51 -1.97 7.36
N ALA A 65 -2.93 -1.67 8.50
CA ALA A 65 -3.10 -2.45 9.72
C ALA A 65 -2.67 -1.63 10.93
N SER A 66 -3.38 -1.79 12.03
CA SER A 66 -3.00 -1.21 13.34
C SER A 66 -2.73 0.30 13.30
N GLY A 67 -3.54 1.04 12.53
CA GLY A 67 -3.41 2.49 12.42
C GLY A 67 -2.27 2.97 11.55
N GLN A 68 -1.67 2.09 10.76
CA GLN A 68 -0.58 2.41 9.86
C GLN A 68 -0.92 1.98 8.43
N VAL A 69 -0.57 2.82 7.47
CA VAL A 69 -0.72 2.51 6.05
C VAL A 69 0.68 2.27 5.47
N MET A 70 0.87 1.12 4.85
CA MET A 70 2.10 0.77 4.16
C MET A 70 1.99 1.22 2.70
N TYR A 71 2.95 2.01 2.24
CA TYR A 71 2.97 2.53 0.88
C TYR A 71 3.11 1.39 -0.13
N GLY A 72 2.25 1.38 -1.16
CA GLY A 72 2.28 0.34 -2.18
C GLY A 72 3.40 0.54 -3.18
N LEU A 73 4.11 -0.53 -3.51
CA LEU A 73 5.19 -0.47 -4.49
C LEU A 73 4.70 -0.09 -5.89
N GLY A 74 3.45 -0.43 -6.21
CA GLY A 74 2.86 -0.08 -7.50
C GLY A 74 2.60 1.40 -7.68
N ALA A 75 2.60 2.19 -6.61
CA ALA A 75 2.45 3.64 -6.68
C ALA A 75 3.80 4.35 -6.86
N VAL A 76 4.90 3.65 -6.76
CA VAL A 76 6.23 4.20 -7.04
C VAL A 76 6.39 4.32 -8.55
N ARG A 77 6.78 5.51 -9.01
CA ARG A 77 6.90 5.79 -10.44
C ARG A 77 7.91 4.86 -11.10
N GLY A 78 7.49 4.23 -12.20
CA GLY A 78 8.36 3.32 -12.95
C GLY A 78 8.35 1.88 -12.45
N VAL A 79 7.58 1.57 -11.42
CA VAL A 79 7.48 0.21 -10.89
C VAL A 79 6.18 -0.42 -11.37
N GLY A 80 6.27 -1.50 -12.15
CA GLY A 80 5.12 -2.21 -12.67
C GLY A 80 4.74 -3.42 -11.83
N GLU A 81 3.59 -3.99 -12.15
CA GLU A 81 3.04 -5.13 -11.41
C GLU A 81 3.91 -6.38 -11.54
N GLY A 82 4.44 -6.66 -12.74
CA GLY A 82 5.29 -7.83 -12.97
C GLY A 82 6.54 -7.85 -12.10
N PRO A 83 7.35 -6.78 -12.10
CA PRO A 83 8.51 -6.69 -11.21
C PRO A 83 8.17 -6.81 -9.74
N VAL A 84 7.06 -6.23 -9.30
CA VAL A 84 6.64 -6.32 -7.89
C VAL A 84 6.23 -7.75 -7.55
N ALA A 85 5.52 -8.44 -8.44
CA ALA A 85 5.15 -9.83 -8.23
C ALA A 85 6.39 -10.72 -8.08
N ALA A 86 7.40 -10.51 -8.92
CA ALA A 86 8.66 -11.24 -8.84
C ALA A 86 9.38 -10.97 -7.52
N LEU A 87 9.38 -9.72 -7.07
CA LEU A 87 9.98 -9.32 -5.81
C LEU A 87 9.29 -9.98 -4.62
N VAL A 88 7.95 -9.96 -4.59
CA VAL A 88 7.17 -10.58 -3.51
C VAL A 88 7.42 -12.09 -3.48
N GLU A 89 7.44 -12.74 -4.62
CA GLU A 89 7.72 -14.16 -4.72
C GLU A 89 9.12 -14.50 -4.21
N ALA A 90 10.12 -13.72 -4.60
CA ALA A 90 11.50 -13.94 -4.18
C ALA A 90 11.66 -13.81 -2.68
N ARG A 91 11.06 -12.77 -2.07
CA ARG A 91 11.18 -12.59 -0.61
C ARG A 91 10.38 -13.65 0.16
N THR A 92 9.32 -14.18 -0.42
CA THR A 92 8.52 -15.23 0.22
C THR A 92 9.29 -16.55 0.22
N GLU A 93 9.98 -16.87 -0.89
CA GLU A 93 10.74 -18.11 -1.02
C GLU A 93 12.09 -18.07 -0.32
N SER A 94 12.80 -16.94 -0.43
CA SER A 94 14.19 -16.84 0.03
C SER A 94 14.37 -15.99 1.28
N GLY A 95 13.27 -15.48 1.85
CA GLY A 95 13.30 -14.63 3.03
C GLY A 95 13.60 -13.16 2.71
N PRO A 96 13.63 -12.31 3.73
CA PRO A 96 13.84 -10.88 3.54
C PRO A 96 15.18 -10.57 2.86
N PHE A 97 15.22 -9.46 2.13
CA PHE A 97 16.45 -8.96 1.52
C PHE A 97 17.30 -8.29 2.59
N LEU A 98 18.56 -8.69 2.69
CA LEU A 98 19.46 -8.19 3.73
C LEU A 98 20.11 -6.87 3.34
N ASP A 99 20.44 -6.73 2.04
CA ASP A 99 21.06 -5.52 1.49
C ASP A 99 20.82 -5.48 -0.02
N LEU A 100 21.40 -4.49 -0.68
CA LEU A 100 21.24 -4.34 -2.12
C LEU A 100 21.86 -5.51 -2.89
N ALA A 101 23.01 -6.01 -2.46
CA ALA A 101 23.65 -7.14 -3.11
C ALA A 101 22.79 -8.40 -3.01
N ASP A 102 22.23 -8.68 -1.83
CA ASP A 102 21.32 -9.80 -1.61
C ASP A 102 20.06 -9.67 -2.47
N PHE A 103 19.50 -8.46 -2.55
CA PHE A 103 18.36 -8.16 -3.42
C PHE A 103 18.68 -8.51 -4.89
N CYS A 104 19.83 -8.07 -5.39
CA CYS A 104 20.21 -8.34 -6.78
C CYS A 104 20.37 -9.83 -7.03
N ILE A 105 20.97 -10.55 -6.11
CA ILE A 105 21.15 -12.01 -6.23
C ILE A 105 19.80 -12.73 -6.28
N LYS A 106 18.89 -12.38 -5.38
CA LYS A 106 17.59 -13.05 -5.29
C LYS A 106 16.64 -12.70 -6.43
N ILE A 107 16.74 -11.50 -6.99
CA ILE A 107 15.86 -11.06 -8.08
C ILE A 107 16.39 -11.47 -9.45
N PHE A 108 17.70 -11.36 -9.68
CA PHE A 108 18.30 -11.55 -11.01
C PHE A 108 18.92 -12.94 -11.22
N ASN A 109 18.93 -13.76 -10.21
CA ASN A 109 19.30 -15.16 -10.29
C ASN A 109 18.09 -16.03 -10.04
#